data_0bbb598efa6b546900396cad66502c9a
#
_entry.id   0bbb598efa6b546900396cad66502c9a
#
_cell.length_a   1.000
_cell.length_b   1.000
_cell.length_c   1.000
_cell.angle_alpha   90.00
_cell.angle_beta   90.00
_cell.angle_gamma   90.00
#
_symmetry.space_group_name_H-M   'P 1'
#
loop_
_entity.id
_entity.type
_entity.pdbx_description
1 polymer ?
#
loop_
_entity_poly.entity_id
_entity_poly.type
_entity_poly.pdbx_seq_one_letter_code
_entity_poly.pdbx_strand_id
1 'polypeptide(L)'
;RSKNVDPKRIAEYQKVSGQALKEWRGYTLTNKCRWSIVSIPTAAWAKKIFPDISEKEAMDKLWELIFKCSRVTEDPIQAWKEHNNNLKEKTDFLNSKKFKTLKYKSKITDLTVEMPEGHIWESGSEKDVNGIEFNPNMPTEEIFCLPHKFGVNGTLASTKPLVYGGNIINDFILKFEKGRIVDFSAKEGEETLRHLIETDEGSHYLGEIALVPYSSPISDTNT
;
A
#
# COMPACT_ATOMS: atom_id res chain seq x y z
N ARG A 1 6.44 4.65 -18.21
CA ARG A 1 6.86 3.87 -19.41
C ARG A 1 5.70 3.42 -20.30
N SER A 2 4.48 3.27 -19.79
CA SER A 2 3.32 2.71 -20.49
C SER A 2 2.37 3.74 -21.09
N LYS A 3 2.62 5.05 -20.92
CA LYS A 3 1.71 6.14 -21.31
C LYS A 3 1.32 6.15 -22.81
N ASN A 4 2.17 5.57 -23.66
CA ASN A 4 1.97 5.51 -25.10
C ASN A 4 1.72 4.07 -25.61
N VAL A 5 1.39 3.14 -24.71
CA VAL A 5 1.11 1.74 -25.06
C VAL A 5 -0.39 1.52 -24.98
N ASP A 6 -0.95 0.85 -25.98
CA ASP A 6 -2.36 0.46 -26.00
C ASP A 6 -2.72 -0.28 -24.69
N PRO A 7 -3.75 0.18 -23.94
CA PRO A 7 -4.19 -0.46 -22.69
C PRO A 7 -4.50 -1.95 -22.85
N LYS A 8 -5.02 -2.37 -23.99
CA LYS A 8 -5.29 -3.80 -24.28
C LYS A 8 -4.02 -4.64 -24.28
N ARG A 9 -2.93 -4.10 -24.84
CA ARG A 9 -1.61 -4.79 -24.82
C ARG A 9 -1.04 -4.89 -23.42
N ILE A 10 -1.26 -3.86 -22.58
CA ILE A 10 -0.84 -3.88 -21.17
C ILE A 10 -1.61 -4.95 -20.41
N ALA A 11 -2.93 -5.01 -20.58
CA ALA A 11 -3.79 -6.00 -19.94
C ALA A 11 -3.43 -7.43 -20.38
N GLU A 12 -3.19 -7.66 -21.67
CA GLU A 12 -2.77 -8.97 -22.19
C GLU A 12 -1.41 -9.38 -21.63
N TYR A 13 -0.44 -8.48 -21.61
CA TYR A 13 0.88 -8.73 -20.99
C TYR A 13 0.73 -9.09 -19.51
N GLN A 14 -0.07 -8.35 -18.75
CA GLN A 14 -0.30 -8.63 -17.33
C GLN A 14 -0.94 -9.99 -17.10
N LYS A 15 -1.92 -10.35 -17.93
CA LYS A 15 -2.58 -11.66 -17.86
C LYS A 15 -1.61 -12.80 -18.15
N VAL A 16 -0.89 -12.72 -19.27
CA VAL A 16 0.07 -13.76 -19.68
C VAL A 16 1.23 -13.90 -18.67
N SER A 17 1.83 -12.77 -18.27
CA SER A 17 2.91 -12.80 -17.28
C SER A 17 2.42 -13.26 -15.91
N GLY A 18 1.18 -12.91 -15.52
CA GLY A 18 0.54 -13.40 -14.31
C GLY A 18 0.43 -14.93 -14.28
N GLN A 19 0.03 -15.52 -15.40
CA GLN A 19 -0.04 -16.98 -15.55
C GLN A 19 1.35 -17.62 -15.57
N ALA A 20 2.27 -17.09 -16.37
CA ALA A 20 3.63 -17.62 -16.51
C ALA A 20 4.43 -17.56 -15.19
N LEU A 21 4.21 -16.54 -14.37
CA LEU A 21 4.93 -16.34 -13.10
C LEU A 21 4.16 -16.87 -11.89
N LYS A 22 3.07 -17.59 -12.07
CA LYS A 22 2.23 -18.06 -10.96
C LYS A 22 3.00 -18.92 -9.96
N GLU A 23 3.80 -19.86 -10.43
CA GLU A 23 4.61 -20.74 -9.58
C GLU A 23 5.67 -19.91 -8.82
N TRP A 24 6.39 -19.05 -9.50
CA TRP A 24 7.39 -18.16 -8.89
C TRP A 24 6.78 -17.27 -7.81
N ARG A 25 5.63 -16.65 -8.08
CA ARG A 25 4.90 -15.87 -7.08
C ARG A 25 4.47 -16.71 -5.87
N GLY A 26 4.17 -17.98 -6.08
CA GLY A 26 3.89 -18.93 -5.00
C GLY A 26 5.04 -19.05 -4.00
N TYR A 27 6.28 -18.95 -4.44
CA TYR A 27 7.44 -19.00 -3.54
C TYR A 27 7.55 -17.76 -2.65
N THR A 28 7.26 -16.57 -3.18
CA THR A 28 7.25 -15.35 -2.38
C THR A 28 6.03 -15.25 -1.47
N LEU A 29 4.82 -15.51 -1.99
CA LEU A 29 3.57 -15.47 -1.22
C LEU A 29 3.47 -16.48 -0.07
N THR A 30 4.23 -17.55 -0.13
CA THR A 30 4.27 -18.58 0.93
C THR A 30 5.57 -18.56 1.73
N ASN A 31 6.37 -17.50 1.58
CA ASN A 31 7.66 -17.32 2.24
C ASN A 31 8.63 -18.51 2.10
N LYS A 32 8.53 -19.27 1.01
CA LYS A 32 9.49 -20.34 0.68
C LYS A 32 10.87 -19.78 0.34
N CYS A 33 10.93 -18.53 -0.08
CA CYS A 33 12.18 -17.77 -0.20
C CYS A 33 12.00 -16.40 0.47
N ARG A 34 13.08 -15.86 1.03
CA ARG A 34 13.12 -14.48 1.51
C ARG A 34 13.20 -13.55 0.32
N TRP A 35 12.50 -12.45 0.41
CA TRP A 35 12.45 -11.43 -0.63
C TRP A 35 12.35 -10.03 -0.01
N SER A 36 12.71 -9.01 -0.76
CA SER A 36 12.53 -7.63 -0.34
C SER A 36 12.26 -6.74 -1.52
N ILE A 37 11.34 -5.79 -1.36
CA ILE A 37 11.06 -4.73 -2.32
C ILE A 37 11.69 -3.46 -1.81
N VAL A 38 12.48 -2.80 -2.66
CA VAL A 38 13.12 -1.52 -2.38
C VAL A 38 12.84 -0.52 -3.49
N SER A 39 12.84 0.76 -3.17
CA SER A 39 12.70 1.82 -4.15
C SER A 39 14.06 2.19 -4.75
N ILE A 40 14.10 2.31 -6.07
CA ILE A 40 15.26 2.81 -6.82
C ILE A 40 14.82 4.03 -7.62
N PRO A 41 15.49 5.20 -7.48
CA PRO A 41 15.10 6.40 -8.19
C PRO A 41 15.35 6.27 -9.69
N THR A 42 14.56 6.99 -10.46
CA THR A 42 14.79 7.21 -11.89
C THR A 42 14.76 8.70 -12.17
N ALA A 43 15.48 9.15 -13.20
CA ALA A 43 15.51 10.56 -13.61
C ALA A 43 14.08 11.12 -13.83
N ALA A 44 13.21 10.35 -14.47
CA ALA A 44 11.83 10.76 -14.71
C ALA A 44 11.02 10.93 -13.39
N TRP A 45 11.22 10.06 -12.42
CA TRP A 45 10.60 10.18 -11.10
C TRP A 45 11.18 11.36 -10.33
N ALA A 46 12.51 11.48 -10.27
CA ALA A 46 13.19 12.59 -9.60
C ALA A 46 12.73 13.95 -10.13
N LYS A 47 12.69 14.11 -11.46
CA LYS A 47 12.21 15.36 -12.09
C LYS A 47 10.72 15.63 -11.92
N LYS A 48 9.91 14.60 -11.68
CA LYS A 48 8.48 14.78 -11.34
C LYS A 48 8.31 15.34 -9.93
N ILE A 49 9.14 14.91 -8.98
CA ILE A 49 9.13 15.38 -7.58
C ILE A 49 9.82 16.75 -7.45
N PHE A 50 10.94 16.92 -8.15
CA PHE A 50 11.76 18.14 -8.11
C PHE A 50 11.88 18.77 -9.51
N PRO A 51 10.82 19.41 -10.03
CA PRO A 51 10.79 19.92 -11.39
C PRO A 51 11.78 21.08 -11.64
N ASP A 52 12.07 21.88 -10.59
CA ASP A 52 12.74 23.17 -10.70
C ASP A 52 14.27 23.12 -10.59
N ILE A 53 14.85 21.95 -10.29
CA ILE A 53 16.30 21.77 -10.15
C ILE A 53 16.87 20.88 -11.25
N SER A 54 18.18 20.77 -11.38
CA SER A 54 18.83 19.92 -12.37
C SER A 54 18.48 18.45 -12.16
N GLU A 55 18.55 17.63 -13.22
CA GLU A 55 18.28 16.18 -13.12
C GLU A 55 19.20 15.51 -12.10
N LYS A 56 20.48 15.88 -12.09
CA LYS A 56 21.46 15.34 -11.14
C LYS A 56 21.06 15.66 -9.69
N GLU A 57 20.80 16.93 -9.39
CA GLU A 57 20.38 17.34 -8.04
C GLU A 57 19.04 16.69 -7.62
N ALA A 58 18.11 16.54 -8.57
CA ALA A 58 16.85 15.87 -8.32
C ALA A 58 17.07 14.38 -7.98
N MET A 59 17.97 13.71 -8.68
CA MET A 59 18.36 12.32 -8.39
C MET A 59 19.01 12.19 -7.02
N ASP A 60 19.94 13.08 -6.69
CA ASP A 60 20.66 13.07 -5.41
C ASP A 60 19.65 13.27 -4.25
N LYS A 61 18.75 14.27 -4.36
CA LYS A 61 17.68 14.50 -3.37
C LYS A 61 16.70 13.32 -3.24
N LEU A 62 16.37 12.67 -4.34
CA LEU A 62 15.47 11.51 -4.29
C LEU A 62 16.15 10.33 -3.60
N TRP A 63 17.46 10.13 -3.80
CA TRP A 63 18.22 9.14 -3.03
C TRP A 63 18.22 9.45 -1.54
N GLU A 64 18.44 10.70 -1.14
CA GLU A 64 18.38 11.12 0.27
C GLU A 64 17.03 10.80 0.91
N LEU A 65 15.92 11.08 0.20
CA LEU A 65 14.58 10.75 0.67
C LEU A 65 14.37 9.23 0.80
N ILE A 66 14.79 8.46 -0.19
CA ILE A 66 14.69 6.99 -0.14
C ILE A 66 15.49 6.44 1.03
N PHE A 67 16.71 6.89 1.25
CA PHE A 67 17.55 6.48 2.38
C PHE A 67 16.93 6.85 3.71
N LYS A 68 16.41 8.09 3.84
CA LYS A 68 15.71 8.53 5.04
C LYS A 68 14.49 7.64 5.33
N CYS A 69 13.63 7.41 4.33
CA CYS A 69 12.44 6.58 4.49
C CYS A 69 12.80 5.11 4.80
N SER A 70 13.88 4.60 4.20
CA SER A 70 14.37 3.23 4.42
C SER A 70 15.28 3.09 5.64
N ARG A 71 15.40 4.12 6.48
CA ARG A 71 16.22 4.12 7.70
C ARG A 71 17.69 3.76 7.48
N VAL A 72 18.24 4.21 6.36
CA VAL A 72 19.68 4.12 6.11
C VAL A 72 20.36 5.23 6.94
N THR A 73 20.66 4.90 8.18
CA THR A 73 21.31 5.75 9.20
C THR A 73 22.78 5.32 9.37
N GLU A 74 23.46 5.83 10.38
CA GLU A 74 24.82 5.36 10.76
C GLU A 74 24.80 3.87 11.17
N ASP A 75 23.74 3.42 11.86
CA ASP A 75 23.48 2.00 12.16
C ASP A 75 22.09 1.57 11.65
N PRO A 76 21.96 1.22 10.37
CA PRO A 76 20.68 0.83 9.80
C PRO A 76 20.15 -0.49 10.37
N ILE A 77 21.01 -1.37 10.83
CA ILE A 77 20.60 -2.65 11.43
C ILE A 77 19.87 -2.39 12.74
N GLN A 78 20.43 -1.54 13.60
CA GLN A 78 19.79 -1.16 14.86
C GLN A 78 18.50 -0.38 14.62
N ALA A 79 18.50 0.58 13.69
CA ALA A 79 17.31 1.35 13.33
C ALA A 79 16.14 0.45 12.87
N TRP A 80 16.43 -0.58 12.08
CA TRP A 80 15.43 -1.54 11.66
C TRP A 80 14.94 -2.47 12.76
N LYS A 81 15.84 -2.89 13.69
CA LYS A 81 15.43 -3.66 14.87
C LYS A 81 14.45 -2.88 15.74
N GLU A 82 14.76 -1.62 16.02
CA GLU A 82 13.89 -0.75 16.81
C GLU A 82 12.56 -0.52 16.12
N HIS A 83 12.58 -0.28 14.80
CA HIS A 83 11.37 -0.09 14.01
C HIS A 83 10.48 -1.33 14.00
N ASN A 84 11.05 -2.51 13.72
CA ASN A 84 10.32 -3.78 13.72
C ASN A 84 9.73 -4.08 15.12
N ASN A 85 10.48 -3.81 16.18
CA ASN A 85 9.97 -3.96 17.56
C ASN A 85 8.78 -3.03 17.83
N ASN A 86 8.86 -1.77 17.40
CA ASN A 86 7.77 -0.80 17.56
C ASN A 86 6.50 -1.24 16.79
N LEU A 87 6.66 -1.70 15.55
CA LEU A 87 5.55 -2.25 14.77
C LEU A 87 4.96 -3.49 15.45
N LYS A 88 5.83 -4.39 15.91
CA LYS A 88 5.42 -5.61 16.61
C LYS A 88 4.63 -5.33 17.88
N GLU A 89 5.07 -4.40 18.73
CA GLU A 89 4.34 -4.01 19.94
C GLU A 89 2.91 -3.55 19.63
N LYS A 90 2.75 -2.73 18.59
CA LYS A 90 1.44 -2.26 18.14
C LYS A 90 0.58 -3.40 17.57
N THR A 91 1.20 -4.29 16.81
CA THR A 91 0.56 -5.49 16.25
C THR A 91 0.08 -6.42 17.36
N ASP A 92 0.93 -6.69 18.35
CA ASP A 92 0.60 -7.52 19.52
C ASP A 92 -0.56 -6.89 20.33
N PHE A 93 -0.55 -5.55 20.49
CA PHE A 93 -1.64 -4.84 21.14
C PHE A 93 -2.97 -5.05 20.41
N LEU A 94 -3.01 -4.83 19.09
CA LEU A 94 -4.23 -5.00 18.29
C LEU A 94 -4.72 -6.44 18.30
N ASN A 95 -3.80 -7.41 18.19
CA ASN A 95 -4.12 -8.83 18.25
C ASN A 95 -4.65 -9.25 19.62
N SER A 96 -4.17 -8.64 20.71
CA SER A 96 -4.67 -8.90 22.06
C SER A 96 -6.11 -8.39 22.28
N LYS A 97 -6.49 -7.30 21.60
CA LYS A 97 -7.81 -6.66 21.76
C LYS A 97 -8.92 -7.35 21.00
N LYS A 98 -8.61 -8.01 19.88
CA LYS A 98 -9.57 -8.72 19.03
C LYS A 98 -10.80 -7.86 18.71
N PHE A 99 -10.56 -6.63 18.26
CA PHE A 99 -11.64 -5.70 17.90
C PHE A 99 -12.50 -6.29 16.78
N LYS A 100 -13.80 -6.32 17.01
CA LYS A 100 -14.77 -6.83 16.02
C LYS A 100 -15.09 -5.82 14.93
N THR A 101 -14.88 -4.53 15.23
CA THR A 101 -15.28 -3.44 14.35
C THR A 101 -14.32 -2.27 14.49
N LEU A 102 -13.94 -1.68 13.37
CA LEU A 102 -13.25 -0.40 13.30
C LEU A 102 -14.21 0.67 12.79
N LYS A 103 -14.14 1.87 13.36
CA LYS A 103 -14.92 3.03 12.91
C LYS A 103 -13.96 4.16 12.54
N TYR A 104 -14.08 4.61 11.30
CA TYR A 104 -13.36 5.76 10.78
C TYR A 104 -14.33 6.92 10.69
N LYS A 105 -14.07 7.98 11.44
CA LYS A 105 -14.92 9.18 11.44
C LYS A 105 -14.12 10.45 11.32
N SER A 106 -14.47 11.26 10.34
CA SER A 106 -13.94 12.60 10.10
C SER A 106 -15.07 13.53 9.60
N LYS A 107 -14.72 14.71 9.11
CA LYS A 107 -15.73 15.59 8.48
C LYS A 107 -16.28 15.02 7.15
N ILE A 108 -15.51 14.19 6.47
CA ILE A 108 -15.79 13.69 5.11
C ILE A 108 -15.85 12.16 5.01
N THR A 109 -15.49 11.46 6.08
CA THR A 109 -15.52 9.98 6.15
C THR A 109 -16.37 9.54 7.32
N ASP A 110 -17.29 8.60 7.10
CA ASP A 110 -18.02 7.87 8.13
C ASP A 110 -18.13 6.42 7.66
N LEU A 111 -17.15 5.60 8.07
CA LEU A 111 -17.00 4.24 7.60
C LEU A 111 -16.91 3.28 8.79
N THR A 112 -17.66 2.21 8.70
CA THR A 112 -17.59 1.08 9.64
C THR A 112 -17.04 -0.14 8.90
N VAL A 113 -16.06 -0.80 9.50
CA VAL A 113 -15.42 -1.98 8.95
C VAL A 113 -15.44 -3.09 9.97
N GLU A 114 -16.12 -4.18 9.66
CA GLU A 114 -16.13 -5.38 10.50
C GLU A 114 -14.87 -6.21 10.24
N MET A 115 -14.34 -6.78 11.31
CA MET A 115 -13.18 -7.67 11.25
C MET A 115 -13.66 -9.13 11.28
N PRO A 116 -13.10 -10.01 10.45
CA PRO A 116 -13.46 -11.42 10.48
C PRO A 116 -13.05 -12.07 11.81
N GLU A 117 -13.77 -13.12 12.19
CA GLU A 117 -13.36 -13.92 13.34
C GLU A 117 -11.99 -14.54 13.10
N GLY A 118 -11.12 -14.46 14.10
CA GLY A 118 -9.75 -14.99 13.98
C GLY A 118 -8.80 -14.12 13.16
N HIS A 119 -9.18 -12.88 12.82
CA HIS A 119 -8.27 -11.95 12.13
C HIS A 119 -6.96 -11.77 12.88
N ILE A 120 -5.89 -11.57 12.13
CA ILE A 120 -4.55 -11.33 12.65
C ILE A 120 -4.02 -10.06 12.00
N TRP A 121 -3.54 -9.14 12.82
CA TRP A 121 -2.79 -7.97 12.38
C TRP A 121 -1.34 -8.36 12.16
N GLU A 122 -0.77 -7.91 11.07
CA GLU A 122 0.62 -8.15 10.66
C GLU A 122 1.32 -6.85 10.35
N SER A 123 2.66 -6.86 10.36
CA SER A 123 3.48 -5.69 10.02
C SER A 123 4.96 -6.04 9.97
N GLY A 124 5.74 -5.17 9.33
CA GLY A 124 7.21 -5.12 9.46
C GLY A 124 7.91 -6.35 8.89
N SER A 125 8.41 -7.20 9.78
CA SER A 125 9.14 -8.41 9.40
C SER A 125 8.25 -9.64 9.29
N GLU A 126 8.64 -10.56 8.42
CA GLU A 126 8.05 -11.88 8.25
C GLU A 126 9.09 -12.98 8.51
N LYS A 127 8.66 -14.22 8.58
CA LYS A 127 9.56 -15.37 8.68
C LYS A 127 9.42 -16.28 7.46
N ASP A 128 10.56 -16.75 6.96
CA ASP A 128 10.56 -17.77 5.93
C ASP A 128 10.18 -19.15 6.52
N VAL A 129 10.03 -20.15 5.65
CA VAL A 129 9.69 -21.52 6.05
C VAL A 129 10.70 -22.17 7.01
N ASN A 130 11.88 -21.61 7.16
CA ASN A 130 12.93 -22.06 8.10
C ASN A 130 12.94 -21.23 9.40
N GLY A 131 12.01 -20.28 9.55
CA GLY A 131 11.92 -19.39 10.72
C GLY A 131 12.90 -18.22 10.70
N ILE A 132 13.58 -17.96 9.57
CA ILE A 132 14.52 -16.86 9.44
C ILE A 132 13.72 -15.58 9.13
N GLU A 133 13.93 -14.57 9.97
CA GLU A 133 13.26 -13.28 9.84
C GLU A 133 13.82 -12.45 8.68
N PHE A 134 12.93 -11.74 7.97
CA PHE A 134 13.29 -10.82 6.88
C PHE A 134 12.24 -9.70 6.75
N ASN A 135 12.62 -8.59 6.12
CA ASN A 135 11.69 -7.51 5.82
C ASN A 135 11.30 -7.55 4.33
N PRO A 136 10.03 -7.86 4.00
CA PRO A 136 9.58 -7.93 2.62
C PRO A 136 9.50 -6.55 1.94
N ASN A 137 9.27 -5.49 2.69
CA ASN A 137 9.18 -4.13 2.18
C ASN A 137 10.15 -3.20 2.91
N MET A 138 10.90 -2.40 2.17
CA MET A 138 11.81 -1.40 2.70
C MET A 138 11.65 -0.08 1.90
N PRO A 139 10.94 0.92 2.44
CA PRO A 139 10.38 1.00 3.79
C PRO A 139 9.07 0.22 3.97
N THR A 140 8.69 0.02 5.25
CA THR A 140 7.34 -0.36 5.68
C THR A 140 7.00 0.44 6.94
N GLU A 141 5.77 0.95 7.01
CA GLU A 141 5.31 1.83 8.11
C GLU A 141 3.98 1.38 8.68
N GLU A 142 3.38 0.38 8.08
CA GLU A 142 2.01 -0.02 8.33
C GLU A 142 1.88 -1.24 9.23
N ILE A 143 0.74 -1.26 9.90
CA ILE A 143 0.16 -2.44 10.51
C ILE A 143 -1.11 -2.71 9.75
N PHE A 144 -1.30 -3.90 9.22
CA PHE A 144 -2.39 -4.20 8.32
C PHE A 144 -3.13 -5.48 8.70
N CYS A 145 -4.36 -5.58 8.21
CA CYS A 145 -5.22 -6.73 8.40
C CYS A 145 -6.25 -6.84 7.27
N LEU A 146 -6.81 -8.02 7.07
CA LEU A 146 -7.88 -8.23 6.11
C LEU A 146 -9.23 -7.90 6.76
N PRO A 147 -10.09 -7.05 6.13
CA PRO A 147 -11.43 -6.78 6.61
C PRO A 147 -12.38 -7.93 6.28
N HIS A 148 -13.52 -8.02 6.99
CA HIS A 148 -14.59 -8.91 6.58
C HIS A 148 -15.19 -8.43 5.25
N LYS A 149 -15.20 -9.28 4.22
CA LYS A 149 -15.58 -8.94 2.85
C LYS A 149 -16.90 -8.18 2.76
N PHE A 150 -17.92 -8.62 3.50
CA PHE A 150 -19.27 -8.05 3.48
C PHE A 150 -19.54 -7.08 4.64
N GLY A 151 -18.54 -6.79 5.47
CA GLY A 151 -18.68 -6.04 6.71
C GLY A 151 -18.32 -4.55 6.60
N VAL A 152 -18.18 -4.01 5.39
CA VAL A 152 -17.82 -2.60 5.17
C VAL A 152 -19.07 -1.80 4.82
N ASN A 153 -19.36 -0.74 5.59
CA ASN A 153 -20.53 0.11 5.36
C ASN A 153 -20.21 1.58 5.63
N GLY A 154 -20.75 2.46 4.79
CA GLY A 154 -20.59 3.90 4.95
C GLY A 154 -19.82 4.55 3.81
N THR A 155 -19.25 5.73 4.08
CA THR A 155 -18.57 6.55 3.08
C THR A 155 -17.13 6.80 3.49
N LEU A 156 -16.22 6.61 2.54
CA LEU A 156 -14.80 6.92 2.64
C LEU A 156 -14.47 8.02 1.64
N ALA A 157 -13.80 9.08 2.10
CA ALA A 157 -13.23 10.11 1.24
C ALA A 157 -11.71 10.12 1.36
N SER A 158 -11.03 10.18 0.22
CA SER A 158 -9.56 10.28 0.19
C SER A 158 -9.08 11.63 0.72
N THR A 159 -7.95 11.64 1.38
CA THR A 159 -7.24 12.85 1.82
C THR A 159 -5.88 13.00 1.14
N LYS A 160 -5.49 12.00 0.34
CA LYS A 160 -4.27 12.00 -0.47
C LYS A 160 -4.58 11.42 -1.85
N PRO A 161 -3.86 11.82 -2.90
CA PRO A 161 -4.04 11.25 -4.22
C PRO A 161 -3.60 9.78 -4.26
N LEU A 162 -4.26 8.98 -5.10
CA LEU A 162 -3.87 7.64 -5.46
C LEU A 162 -3.21 7.67 -6.85
N VAL A 163 -2.01 7.12 -6.96
CA VAL A 163 -1.33 6.93 -8.24
C VAL A 163 -1.52 5.48 -8.70
N TYR A 164 -2.27 5.28 -9.77
CA TYR A 164 -2.54 3.95 -10.31
C TYR A 164 -2.32 3.89 -11.81
N GLY A 165 -1.51 2.92 -12.28
CA GLY A 165 -1.21 2.77 -13.69
C GLY A 165 -0.55 3.99 -14.36
N GLY A 166 0.09 4.87 -13.57
CA GLY A 166 0.68 6.13 -14.04
C GLY A 166 -0.31 7.30 -14.10
N ASN A 167 -1.57 7.09 -13.72
CA ASN A 167 -2.61 8.12 -13.61
C ASN A 167 -2.78 8.54 -12.15
N ILE A 168 -3.17 9.79 -11.95
CA ILE A 168 -3.53 10.33 -10.63
C ILE A 168 -5.04 10.25 -10.49
N ILE A 169 -5.50 9.73 -9.35
CA ILE A 169 -6.90 9.75 -8.91
C ILE A 169 -6.93 10.59 -7.66
N ASN A 170 -7.65 11.72 -7.69
CA ASN A 170 -7.63 12.67 -6.59
C ASN A 170 -9.03 13.05 -6.11
N ASP A 171 -9.13 13.40 -4.81
CA ASP A 171 -10.39 13.77 -4.16
C ASP A 171 -11.52 12.77 -4.47
N PHE A 172 -11.24 11.49 -4.30
CA PHE A 172 -12.23 10.45 -4.57
C PHE A 172 -13.03 10.10 -3.31
N ILE A 173 -14.27 9.71 -3.54
CA ILE A 173 -15.22 9.24 -2.53
C ILE A 173 -15.71 7.86 -2.95
N LEU A 174 -15.78 6.93 -1.99
CA LEU A 174 -16.33 5.59 -2.16
C LEU A 174 -17.47 5.40 -1.17
N LYS A 175 -18.61 4.88 -1.62
CA LYS A 175 -19.72 4.47 -0.77
C LYS A 175 -19.82 2.95 -0.73
N PHE A 176 -19.87 2.40 0.47
CA PHE A 176 -19.94 0.97 0.71
C PHE A 176 -21.27 0.56 1.32
N GLU A 177 -21.85 -0.51 0.80
CA GLU A 177 -23.02 -1.20 1.35
C GLU A 177 -22.76 -2.70 1.36
N LYS A 178 -22.82 -3.32 2.54
CA LYS A 178 -22.52 -4.76 2.73
C LYS A 178 -21.18 -5.16 2.06
N GLY A 179 -20.15 -4.35 2.25
CA GLY A 179 -18.81 -4.54 1.74
C GLY A 179 -18.58 -4.09 0.30
N ARG A 180 -19.63 -3.97 -0.52
CA ARG A 180 -19.51 -3.60 -1.92
C ARG A 180 -19.48 -2.10 -2.12
N ILE A 181 -18.61 -1.63 -2.99
CA ILE A 181 -18.65 -0.26 -3.50
C ILE A 181 -19.91 -0.16 -4.38
N VAL A 182 -20.87 0.68 -3.97
CA VAL A 182 -22.15 0.90 -4.65
C VAL A 182 -22.19 2.23 -5.38
N ASP A 183 -21.35 3.18 -4.97
CA ASP A 183 -21.23 4.49 -5.59
C ASP A 183 -19.82 5.02 -5.41
N PHE A 184 -19.33 5.81 -6.36
CA PHE A 184 -18.03 6.45 -6.28
C PHE A 184 -17.99 7.70 -7.15
N SER A 185 -17.08 8.61 -6.80
CA SER A 185 -16.74 9.79 -7.60
C SER A 185 -15.28 10.17 -7.39
N ALA A 186 -14.70 10.91 -8.31
CA ALA A 186 -13.40 11.56 -8.13
C ALA A 186 -13.36 12.88 -8.89
N LYS A 187 -12.65 13.90 -8.35
CA LYS A 187 -12.46 15.16 -9.10
C LYS A 187 -11.48 14.98 -10.25
N GLU A 188 -10.51 14.10 -10.09
CA GLU A 188 -9.53 13.77 -11.11
C GLU A 188 -9.38 12.25 -11.20
N GLY A 189 -9.30 11.71 -12.42
CA GLY A 189 -9.05 10.30 -12.67
C GLY A 189 -10.24 9.38 -12.41
N GLU A 190 -11.49 9.87 -12.41
CA GLU A 190 -12.68 9.06 -12.13
C GLU A 190 -12.81 7.85 -13.07
N GLU A 191 -12.48 8.00 -14.35
CA GLU A 191 -12.53 6.88 -15.31
C GLU A 191 -11.49 5.80 -14.96
N THR A 192 -10.31 6.20 -14.49
CA THR A 192 -9.30 5.25 -13.99
C THR A 192 -9.80 4.53 -12.73
N LEU A 193 -10.46 5.25 -11.83
CA LEU A 193 -11.08 4.67 -10.63
C LEU A 193 -12.18 3.67 -11.00
N ARG A 194 -13.02 4.01 -11.99
CA ARG A 194 -14.05 3.11 -12.54
C ARG A 194 -13.44 1.81 -13.04
N HIS A 195 -12.44 1.88 -13.90
CA HIS A 195 -11.75 0.69 -14.40
C HIS A 195 -11.10 -0.15 -13.30
N LEU A 196 -10.57 0.50 -12.25
CA LEU A 196 -10.02 -0.22 -11.11
C LEU A 196 -11.11 -0.99 -10.36
N ILE A 197 -12.24 -0.36 -10.06
CA ILE A 197 -13.37 -0.97 -9.35
C ILE A 197 -14.04 -2.08 -10.19
N GLU A 198 -14.12 -1.89 -11.50
CA GLU A 198 -14.79 -2.80 -12.44
C GLU A 198 -13.84 -3.87 -13.03
N THR A 199 -12.63 -4.01 -12.53
CA THR A 199 -11.65 -5.00 -13.03
C THR A 199 -12.18 -6.42 -12.95
N ASP A 200 -12.80 -6.77 -11.83
CA ASP A 200 -13.52 -8.03 -11.59
C ASP A 200 -14.49 -7.88 -10.41
N GLU A 201 -15.23 -8.95 -10.08
CA GLU A 201 -16.16 -8.94 -8.96
C GLU A 201 -15.47 -8.70 -7.59
N GLY A 202 -14.23 -9.15 -7.42
CA GLY A 202 -13.45 -8.97 -6.19
C GLY A 202 -13.05 -7.51 -5.97
N SER A 203 -12.82 -6.77 -7.06
CA SER A 203 -12.35 -5.38 -7.03
C SER A 203 -13.36 -4.38 -6.46
N HIS A 204 -14.62 -4.79 -6.28
CA HIS A 204 -15.64 -4.00 -5.59
C HIS A 204 -15.51 -4.00 -4.06
N TYR A 205 -14.60 -4.78 -3.48
CA TYR A 205 -14.49 -4.97 -2.04
C TYR A 205 -13.13 -4.54 -1.53
N LEU A 206 -13.05 -4.09 -0.27
CA LEU A 206 -11.76 -3.82 0.36
C LEU A 206 -10.96 -5.10 0.52
N GLY A 207 -9.71 -5.09 0.06
CA GLY A 207 -8.78 -6.18 0.25
C GLY A 207 -8.01 -6.09 1.56
N GLU A 208 -7.74 -4.86 2.04
CA GLU A 208 -6.88 -4.63 3.18
C GLU A 208 -7.29 -3.37 3.94
N ILE A 209 -6.96 -3.33 5.22
CA ILE A 209 -7.00 -2.16 6.08
C ILE A 209 -5.62 -2.00 6.69
N ALA A 210 -5.03 -0.82 6.56
CA ALA A 210 -3.75 -0.50 7.16
C ALA A 210 -3.86 0.70 8.11
N LEU A 211 -3.04 0.68 9.15
CA LEU A 211 -2.85 1.80 10.08
C LEU A 211 -1.39 2.26 9.98
N VAL A 212 -1.20 3.52 9.63
CA VAL A 212 0.11 4.15 9.49
C VAL A 212 0.22 5.29 10.50
N PRO A 213 1.33 5.42 11.26
CA PRO A 213 1.53 6.56 12.13
C PRO A 213 1.57 7.86 11.33
N TYR A 214 0.96 8.93 11.87
CA TYR A 214 1.03 10.25 11.24
C TYR A 214 2.47 10.74 11.04
N SER A 215 3.36 10.41 11.99
CA SER A 215 4.79 10.76 11.96
C SER A 215 5.65 9.79 11.13
N SER A 216 5.06 9.07 10.19
CA SER A 216 5.83 8.24 9.25
C SER A 216 6.79 9.09 8.42
N PRO A 217 8.06 8.68 8.25
CA PRO A 217 9.02 9.39 7.40
C PRO A 217 8.51 9.60 5.96
N ILE A 218 7.68 8.68 5.46
CA ILE A 218 7.06 8.79 4.13
C ILE A 218 6.04 9.93 4.13
N SER A 219 5.23 10.06 5.19
CA SER A 219 4.24 11.14 5.30
C SER A 219 4.89 12.52 5.34
N ASP A 220 6.08 12.63 5.93
CA ASP A 220 6.83 13.89 6.04
C ASP A 220 7.42 14.35 4.70
N THR A 221 7.51 13.48 3.70
CA THR A 221 8.06 13.87 2.39
C THR A 221 7.12 14.76 1.60
N ASN A 222 5.80 14.69 1.84
CA ASN A 222 4.75 15.36 1.06
C ASN A 222 4.84 15.11 -0.46
N THR A 223 5.36 13.95 -0.86
CA THR A 223 5.58 13.55 -2.26
C THR A 223 4.68 12.39 -2.67
#